data_733c0852ba4016d55b17026ae1ba7ef1
#
_entry.id   733c0852ba4016d55b17026ae1ba7ef1
#
_cell.length_a   1.000
_cell.length_b   1.000
_cell.length_c   1.000
_cell.angle_alpha   90.00
_cell.angle_beta   90.00
_cell.angle_gamma   90.00
#
_symmetry.space_group_name_H-M   'P 1'
#
loop_
_entity.id
_entity.type
_entity.pdbx_description
1 polymer ?
#
loop_
_entity_poly.entity_id
_entity_poly.type
_entity_poly.pdbx_seq_one_letter_code
_entity_poly.pdbx_strand_id
1 'polypeptide(L)'
;MAERKVRVRFAPSPTGALHIGGVRTALYNYLFARQHGADLIFRIEDTDSNRFVPGAEEYILESFKWLGIHFDEGVSFGGECGPYRQSERREIYKKYVQVLLENGKAYIAFDTPEELDAKRAEIANFQYDASTRGMMRNSLTMPKEEVDALIAEGKQYVVRFKIEPNEDVHVNDLIRGEVIINSSILDDKVLYKSADELPTYHLANIVDDHLMGVSHVIRGEEWLPSAPLHVLLYRAFGWEDTMPEFAHLPLLLKPEGNGKLSKRDGDRLGFPVFPLEWHDPKSGEISSGYRESGYLPEAVINFLALLGWNPGNDQEVMSMDELIKLFDLHRCSKSGAKFDYKKGIWFNHQYIQQKPNEEIAELFLPFLKEHGVEAPFEKVVTVVGMMKDRVSFIKELWDVCSFFFVAPTEYDEKTVKKRWKEDSAKCMTELAEVIAGIEDFSIEGQEKVVMDWIAEKGYHTGNIMNAFRLTLVGEGKGPHMFDISWVLGKEETIARMKRAVEVLK
;
A
#
# COMPACT_ATOMS: atom_id res chain seq x y z
N MET A 1 -28.07 -23.82 14.53
CA MET A 1 -26.65 -23.57 14.90
C MET A 1 -26.53 -22.10 15.21
N ALA A 2 -25.86 -21.71 16.31
CA ALA A 2 -25.57 -20.31 16.56
C ALA A 2 -24.68 -19.81 15.40
N GLU A 3 -25.00 -18.63 14.87
CA GLU A 3 -24.23 -18.04 13.80
C GLU A 3 -22.79 -17.80 14.28
N ARG A 4 -21.79 -18.35 13.57
CA ARG A 4 -20.39 -18.23 13.96
C ARG A 4 -19.98 -16.77 13.86
N LYS A 5 -19.39 -16.20 14.94
CA LYS A 5 -18.86 -14.83 14.92
C LYS A 5 -17.86 -14.69 13.77
N VAL A 6 -18.03 -13.66 12.94
CA VAL A 6 -17.08 -13.35 11.88
C VAL A 6 -15.77 -12.88 12.50
N ARG A 7 -14.66 -13.49 12.11
CA ARG A 7 -13.29 -13.11 12.49
C ARG A 7 -12.37 -13.35 11.31
N VAL A 8 -11.53 -12.39 11.03
CA VAL A 8 -10.54 -12.44 9.96
C VAL A 8 -9.15 -12.08 10.50
N ARG A 9 -8.12 -12.30 9.72
CA ARG A 9 -6.75 -12.00 10.13
C ARG A 9 -5.91 -11.50 8.97
N PHE A 10 -4.94 -10.65 9.30
CA PHE A 10 -3.77 -10.38 8.49
C PHE A 10 -2.55 -10.97 9.21
N ALA A 11 -1.82 -11.84 8.52
CA ALA A 11 -0.77 -12.66 9.13
C ALA A 11 0.52 -12.61 8.31
N PRO A 12 1.26 -11.48 8.34
CA PRO A 12 2.49 -11.33 7.57
C PRO A 12 3.67 -12.06 8.23
N SER A 13 4.63 -12.48 7.39
CA SER A 13 5.97 -12.86 7.85
C SER A 13 6.87 -11.62 7.89
N PRO A 14 7.66 -11.39 8.96
CA PRO A 14 8.52 -10.20 9.11
C PRO A 14 9.85 -10.38 8.32
N THR A 15 9.76 -10.50 7.01
CA THR A 15 10.86 -10.81 6.10
C THR A 15 11.39 -9.61 5.30
N GLY A 16 11.01 -8.40 5.70
CA GLY A 16 11.37 -7.11 5.09
C GLY A 16 10.18 -6.18 4.96
N ALA A 17 10.30 -5.18 4.10
CA ALA A 17 9.25 -4.21 3.87
C ALA A 17 7.95 -4.84 3.37
N LEU A 18 6.83 -4.35 3.87
CA LEU A 18 5.51 -4.80 3.44
C LEU A 18 5.19 -4.25 2.04
N HIS A 19 5.10 -5.13 1.06
CA HIS A 19 4.70 -4.76 -0.30
C HIS A 19 3.21 -4.35 -0.35
N ILE A 20 2.85 -3.41 -1.22
CA ILE A 20 1.46 -2.92 -1.36
C ILE A 20 0.45 -4.04 -1.68
N GLY A 21 0.88 -5.16 -2.25
CA GLY A 21 0.03 -6.36 -2.38
C GLY A 21 -0.39 -6.94 -1.03
N GLY A 22 0.51 -6.92 -0.04
CA GLY A 22 0.20 -7.27 1.35
C GLY A 22 -0.71 -6.23 2.01
N VAL A 23 -0.45 -4.94 1.76
CA VAL A 23 -1.32 -3.85 2.23
C VAL A 23 -2.74 -4.02 1.70
N ARG A 24 -2.92 -4.31 0.40
CA ARG A 24 -4.25 -4.57 -0.18
C ARG A 24 -4.93 -5.76 0.48
N THR A 25 -4.19 -6.83 0.75
CA THR A 25 -4.75 -8.00 1.46
C THR A 25 -5.22 -7.63 2.86
N ALA A 26 -4.45 -6.85 3.62
CA ALA A 26 -4.85 -6.33 4.91
C ALA A 26 -6.07 -5.41 4.81
N LEU A 27 -6.10 -4.51 3.82
CA LEU A 27 -7.22 -3.62 3.57
C LEU A 27 -8.52 -4.39 3.31
N TYR A 28 -8.50 -5.44 2.48
CA TYR A 28 -9.70 -6.22 2.18
C TYR A 28 -10.21 -6.99 3.42
N ASN A 29 -9.30 -7.52 4.24
CA ASN A 29 -9.66 -8.07 5.56
C ASN A 29 -10.28 -7.00 6.47
N TYR A 30 -9.69 -5.79 6.50
CA TYR A 30 -10.20 -4.67 7.28
C TYR A 30 -11.60 -4.24 6.84
N LEU A 31 -11.80 -4.02 5.53
CA LEU A 31 -13.10 -3.62 4.98
C LEU A 31 -14.18 -4.68 5.29
N PHE A 32 -13.85 -5.96 5.10
CA PHE A 32 -14.73 -7.06 5.41
C PHE A 32 -15.07 -7.13 6.90
N ALA A 33 -14.06 -7.00 7.78
CA ALA A 33 -14.27 -7.02 9.21
C ALA A 33 -15.18 -5.86 9.66
N ARG A 34 -14.89 -4.64 9.22
CA ARG A 34 -15.67 -3.45 9.62
C ARG A 34 -17.11 -3.52 9.12
N GLN A 35 -17.34 -4.00 7.91
CA GLN A 35 -18.68 -4.16 7.35
C GLN A 35 -19.52 -5.15 8.17
N HIS A 36 -18.92 -6.22 8.70
CA HIS A 36 -19.60 -7.25 9.46
C HIS A 36 -19.55 -7.05 10.98
N GLY A 37 -19.02 -5.93 11.47
CA GLY A 37 -18.80 -5.71 12.91
C GLY A 37 -17.91 -6.79 13.54
N ALA A 38 -16.94 -7.27 12.80
CA ALA A 38 -16.09 -8.42 13.10
C ALA A 38 -14.71 -7.99 13.60
N ASP A 39 -13.99 -8.90 14.24
CA ASP A 39 -12.61 -8.67 14.70
C ASP A 39 -11.61 -8.95 13.57
N LEU A 40 -10.63 -8.05 13.45
CA LEU A 40 -9.45 -8.22 12.62
C LEU A 40 -8.23 -8.50 13.49
N ILE A 41 -7.62 -9.67 13.32
CA ILE A 41 -6.47 -10.15 14.09
C ILE A 41 -5.17 -9.81 13.35
N PHE A 42 -4.16 -9.32 14.07
CA PHE A 42 -2.79 -9.15 13.58
C PHE A 42 -1.89 -10.23 14.17
N ARG A 43 -1.45 -11.18 13.33
CA ARG A 43 -0.58 -12.30 13.71
C ARG A 43 0.75 -12.22 12.95
N ILE A 44 1.86 -12.44 13.62
CA ILE A 44 3.19 -12.50 13.01
C ILE A 44 3.58 -13.96 12.75
N GLU A 45 3.85 -14.30 11.50
CA GLU A 45 4.27 -15.64 11.07
C GLU A 45 5.80 -15.68 10.91
N ASP A 46 6.49 -15.90 12.03
CA ASP A 46 7.95 -15.86 12.19
C ASP A 46 8.58 -17.23 12.48
N THR A 47 7.97 -18.31 11.99
CA THR A 47 8.48 -19.68 12.19
C THR A 47 9.77 -19.97 11.43
N ASP A 48 10.14 -19.16 10.43
CA ASP A 48 11.38 -19.28 9.68
C ASP A 48 12.37 -18.17 10.10
N SER A 49 13.20 -18.50 11.09
CA SER A 49 14.21 -17.57 11.64
C SER A 49 15.26 -17.11 10.61
N ASN A 50 15.53 -17.91 9.56
CA ASN A 50 16.50 -17.55 8.52
C ASN A 50 16.01 -16.38 7.65
N ARG A 51 14.70 -16.16 7.58
CA ARG A 51 14.08 -15.10 6.79
C ARG A 51 13.75 -13.86 7.61
N PHE A 52 13.96 -13.90 8.91
CA PHE A 52 13.70 -12.75 9.77
C PHE A 52 14.56 -11.54 9.38
N VAL A 53 13.93 -10.35 9.36
CA VAL A 53 14.59 -9.07 9.11
C VAL A 53 14.27 -8.11 10.25
N PRO A 54 15.30 -7.63 10.98
CA PRO A 54 15.11 -6.65 12.05
C PRO A 54 14.39 -5.39 11.55
N GLY A 55 13.47 -4.86 12.35
CA GLY A 55 12.69 -3.65 12.01
C GLY A 55 11.50 -3.89 11.07
N ALA A 56 11.33 -5.10 10.53
CA ALA A 56 10.21 -5.39 9.62
C ALA A 56 8.84 -5.35 10.31
N GLU A 57 8.76 -5.81 11.55
CA GLU A 57 7.51 -5.79 12.32
C GLU A 57 7.08 -4.35 12.64
N GLU A 58 8.00 -3.53 13.13
CA GLU A 58 7.78 -2.11 13.41
C GLU A 58 7.37 -1.35 12.15
N TYR A 59 8.03 -1.65 11.02
CA TYR A 59 7.69 -1.09 9.72
C TYR A 59 6.24 -1.42 9.30
N ILE A 60 5.81 -2.68 9.48
CA ILE A 60 4.46 -3.12 9.17
C ILE A 60 3.44 -2.36 10.02
N LEU A 61 3.68 -2.26 11.33
CA LEU A 61 2.79 -1.54 12.26
C LEU A 61 2.69 -0.04 11.93
N GLU A 62 3.82 0.61 11.66
CA GLU A 62 3.85 2.03 11.27
C GLU A 62 3.13 2.26 9.93
N SER A 63 3.29 1.33 8.97
CA SER A 63 2.58 1.39 7.69
C SER A 63 1.06 1.38 7.89
N PHE A 64 0.53 0.51 8.72
CA PHE A 64 -0.91 0.45 8.97
C PHE A 64 -1.41 1.64 9.78
N LYS A 65 -0.61 2.14 10.72
CA LYS A 65 -0.92 3.38 11.44
C LYS A 65 -1.06 4.56 10.48
N TRP A 66 -0.14 4.72 9.55
CA TRP A 66 -0.20 5.76 8.52
C TRP A 66 -1.43 5.61 7.63
N LEU A 67 -1.79 4.38 7.24
CA LEU A 67 -2.93 4.09 6.37
C LEU A 67 -4.29 4.10 7.10
N GLY A 68 -4.31 4.26 8.43
CA GLY A 68 -5.54 4.24 9.21
C GLY A 68 -6.20 2.85 9.30
N ILE A 69 -5.43 1.77 9.12
CA ILE A 69 -5.90 0.40 9.31
C ILE A 69 -5.64 -0.03 10.76
N HIS A 70 -6.70 -0.33 11.49
CA HIS A 70 -6.65 -0.70 12.91
C HIS A 70 -7.00 -2.17 13.11
N PHE A 71 -6.24 -2.84 14.00
CA PHE A 71 -6.48 -4.21 14.40
C PHE A 71 -7.14 -4.23 15.78
N ASP A 72 -7.99 -5.23 16.00
CA ASP A 72 -8.75 -5.38 17.25
C ASP A 72 -8.02 -6.28 18.26
N GLU A 73 -7.21 -7.20 17.73
CA GLU A 73 -6.49 -8.20 18.50
C GLU A 73 -5.17 -8.55 17.80
N GLY A 74 -4.13 -8.89 18.54
CA GLY A 74 -2.87 -9.33 17.94
C GLY A 74 -1.62 -8.78 18.62
N VAL A 75 -0.49 -8.88 17.93
CA VAL A 75 0.79 -8.32 18.37
C VAL A 75 0.63 -6.81 18.60
N SER A 76 1.00 -6.33 19.78
CA SER A 76 0.86 -4.94 20.25
C SER A 76 -0.59 -4.47 20.52
N PHE A 77 -1.60 -5.29 20.26
CA PHE A 77 -3.02 -4.95 20.49
C PHE A 77 -3.64 -5.75 21.65
N GLY A 78 -2.98 -6.85 22.07
CA GLY A 78 -3.53 -7.76 23.08
C GLY A 78 -4.63 -8.65 22.53
N GLY A 79 -5.46 -9.21 23.43
CA GLY A 79 -6.56 -10.11 23.09
C GLY A 79 -6.50 -11.44 23.84
N GLU A 80 -7.49 -12.32 23.60
CA GLU A 80 -7.66 -13.56 24.36
C GLU A 80 -6.93 -14.78 23.77
N CYS A 81 -6.49 -14.70 22.50
CA CYS A 81 -5.90 -15.83 21.79
C CYS A 81 -4.37 -15.82 21.74
N GLY A 82 -3.75 -14.93 22.52
CA GLY A 82 -2.27 -14.81 22.56
C GLY A 82 -1.54 -16.07 22.99
N PRO A 83 -0.21 -16.11 22.76
CA PRO A 83 0.61 -15.12 22.03
C PRO A 83 0.32 -15.09 20.52
N TYR A 84 0.64 -13.95 19.86
CA TYR A 84 0.32 -13.74 18.43
C TYR A 84 1.55 -13.79 17.52
N ARG A 85 2.74 -14.04 18.06
CA ARG A 85 3.93 -14.45 17.28
C ARG A 85 3.99 -15.96 17.28
N GLN A 86 4.12 -16.56 16.10
CA GLN A 86 4.15 -18.02 15.99
C GLN A 86 5.35 -18.64 16.67
N SER A 87 6.50 -17.97 16.68
CA SER A 87 7.69 -18.42 17.42
C SER A 87 7.49 -18.59 18.93
N GLU A 88 6.50 -17.91 19.52
CA GLU A 88 6.13 -17.96 20.94
C GLU A 88 5.12 -19.08 21.26
N ARG A 89 4.65 -19.84 20.27
CA ARG A 89 3.56 -20.83 20.38
C ARG A 89 4.03 -22.29 20.27
N ARG A 90 5.32 -22.58 20.47
CA ARG A 90 5.95 -23.89 20.27
C ARG A 90 5.18 -25.03 20.94
N GLU A 91 4.85 -24.91 22.22
CA GLU A 91 4.16 -25.94 22.97
C GLU A 91 2.74 -26.23 22.44
N ILE A 92 2.08 -25.21 21.90
CA ILE A 92 0.79 -25.37 21.25
C ILE A 92 0.95 -26.25 20.00
N TYR A 93 1.89 -25.93 19.14
CA TYR A 93 2.10 -26.69 17.91
C TYR A 93 2.55 -28.11 18.15
N LYS A 94 3.43 -28.31 19.13
CA LYS A 94 3.91 -29.64 19.54
C LYS A 94 2.77 -30.56 19.94
N LYS A 95 1.79 -30.04 20.70
CA LYS A 95 0.57 -30.77 21.07
C LYS A 95 -0.20 -31.23 19.83
N TYR A 96 -0.40 -30.38 18.84
CA TYR A 96 -1.17 -30.72 17.63
C TYR A 96 -0.39 -31.59 16.65
N VAL A 97 0.93 -31.48 16.59
CA VAL A 97 1.78 -32.45 15.90
C VAL A 97 1.57 -33.84 16.48
N GLN A 98 1.56 -33.99 17.83
CA GLN A 98 1.34 -35.27 18.49
C GLN A 98 -0.04 -35.86 18.15
N VAL A 99 -1.10 -35.05 18.09
CA VAL A 99 -2.43 -35.49 17.67
C VAL A 99 -2.40 -36.13 16.27
N LEU A 100 -1.71 -35.52 15.30
CA LEU A 100 -1.61 -36.05 13.95
C LEU A 100 -0.77 -37.33 13.86
N LEU A 101 0.25 -37.47 14.71
CA LEU A 101 1.04 -38.72 14.80
C LEU A 101 0.22 -39.85 15.41
N GLU A 102 -0.51 -39.58 16.50
CA GLU A 102 -1.34 -40.57 17.20
C GLU A 102 -2.52 -41.07 16.35
N ASN A 103 -3.15 -40.20 15.57
CA ASN A 103 -4.25 -40.58 14.69
C ASN A 103 -3.80 -41.15 13.33
N GLY A 104 -2.48 -41.31 13.12
CA GLY A 104 -1.87 -41.82 11.91
C GLY A 104 -2.00 -40.99 10.65
N LYS A 105 -2.29 -39.67 10.84
CA LYS A 105 -2.38 -38.69 9.75
C LYS A 105 -1.04 -38.00 9.45
N ALA A 106 -0.03 -38.22 10.28
CA ALA A 106 1.33 -37.78 10.06
C ALA A 106 2.31 -38.88 10.44
N TYR A 107 3.55 -38.73 10.02
CA TYR A 107 4.64 -39.65 10.31
C TYR A 107 5.99 -38.93 10.43
N ILE A 108 6.95 -39.53 11.16
CA ILE A 108 8.30 -39.03 11.36
C ILE A 108 9.19 -39.45 10.19
N ALA A 109 9.98 -38.54 9.66
CA ALA A 109 10.95 -38.79 8.59
C ALA A 109 12.36 -38.30 8.97
N PHE A 110 13.35 -39.12 8.68
CA PHE A 110 14.77 -38.91 9.05
C PHE A 110 15.67 -38.61 7.86
N ASP A 111 15.10 -38.53 6.64
CA ASP A 111 15.87 -38.25 5.43
C ASP A 111 16.53 -36.87 5.55
N THR A 112 17.86 -36.84 5.28
CA THR A 112 18.60 -35.57 5.28
C THR A 112 18.39 -34.80 3.98
N PRO A 113 18.71 -33.48 3.92
CA PRO A 113 18.69 -32.73 2.67
C PRO A 113 19.51 -33.38 1.56
N GLU A 114 20.67 -33.94 1.88
CA GLU A 114 21.58 -34.62 0.93
C GLU A 114 20.95 -35.89 0.37
N GLU A 115 20.28 -36.69 1.23
CA GLU A 115 19.57 -37.91 0.81
C GLU A 115 18.37 -37.52 -0.10
N LEU A 116 17.67 -36.46 0.20
CA LEU A 116 16.58 -35.95 -0.64
C LEU A 116 17.11 -35.44 -2.00
N ASP A 117 18.23 -34.72 -2.01
CA ASP A 117 18.87 -34.26 -3.25
C ASP A 117 19.36 -35.41 -4.12
N ALA A 118 19.92 -36.45 -3.52
CA ALA A 118 20.28 -37.69 -4.23
C ALA A 118 19.04 -38.33 -4.88
N LYS A 119 17.92 -38.39 -4.18
CA LYS A 119 16.65 -38.91 -4.74
C LYS A 119 16.09 -38.06 -5.87
N ARG A 120 16.21 -36.74 -5.78
CA ARG A 120 15.83 -35.81 -6.87
C ARG A 120 16.70 -35.98 -8.12
N ALA A 121 17.95 -36.35 -7.94
CA ALA A 121 18.87 -36.65 -9.05
C ALA A 121 18.58 -38.01 -9.69
N GLU A 122 18.10 -38.98 -8.90
CA GLU A 122 17.80 -40.35 -9.34
C GLU A 122 16.43 -40.44 -10.04
N ILE A 123 15.42 -39.75 -9.49
CA ILE A 123 14.02 -39.86 -9.93
C ILE A 123 13.56 -38.52 -10.53
N ALA A 124 13.21 -38.53 -11.81
CA ALA A 124 12.69 -37.35 -12.47
C ALA A 124 11.38 -36.86 -11.79
N ASN A 125 11.30 -35.56 -11.50
CA ASN A 125 10.18 -34.93 -10.80
C ASN A 125 9.86 -35.55 -9.42
N PHE A 126 10.89 -36.00 -8.71
CA PHE A 126 10.73 -36.57 -7.37
C PHE A 126 9.92 -35.64 -6.46
N GLN A 127 8.85 -36.20 -5.88
CA GLN A 127 8.10 -35.62 -4.76
C GLN A 127 8.08 -36.62 -3.62
N TYR A 128 8.05 -36.13 -2.39
CA TYR A 128 7.87 -36.99 -1.23
C TYR A 128 6.37 -37.17 -1.01
N ASP A 129 5.79 -38.23 -1.58
CA ASP A 129 4.36 -38.47 -1.66
C ASP A 129 3.99 -39.94 -1.42
N ALA A 130 2.73 -40.30 -1.65
CA ALA A 130 2.23 -41.65 -1.49
C ALA A 130 2.98 -42.70 -2.30
N SER A 131 3.57 -42.34 -3.45
CA SER A 131 4.29 -43.26 -4.35
C SER A 131 5.75 -43.46 -3.93
N THR A 132 6.35 -42.50 -3.26
CA THR A 132 7.77 -42.47 -2.95
C THR A 132 8.09 -42.69 -1.48
N ARG A 133 7.18 -42.33 -0.56
CA ARG A 133 7.44 -42.44 0.90
C ARG A 133 7.82 -43.87 1.35
N GLY A 134 7.37 -44.90 0.65
CA GLY A 134 7.68 -46.28 0.93
C GLY A 134 9.17 -46.69 0.68
N MET A 135 9.93 -45.87 -0.06
CA MET A 135 11.36 -46.05 -0.32
C MET A 135 12.25 -45.09 0.48
N MET A 136 11.66 -44.33 1.37
CA MET A 136 12.33 -43.29 2.14
C MET A 136 12.47 -43.69 3.61
N ARG A 137 13.34 -42.99 4.35
CA ARG A 137 13.71 -43.30 5.75
C ARG A 137 12.74 -42.64 6.72
N ASN A 138 11.66 -43.33 7.05
CA ASN A 138 10.59 -42.78 7.89
C ASN A 138 9.93 -43.82 8.79
N SER A 139 9.08 -43.39 9.71
CA SER A 139 8.41 -44.25 10.68
C SER A 139 7.37 -45.23 10.07
N LEU A 140 7.06 -45.10 8.78
CA LEU A 140 6.21 -46.07 8.06
C LEU A 140 7.02 -47.21 7.47
N THR A 141 8.35 -47.04 7.27
CA THR A 141 9.24 -48.01 6.62
C THR A 141 10.26 -48.64 7.61
N MET A 142 10.41 -48.00 8.78
CA MET A 142 11.40 -48.44 9.81
C MET A 142 10.69 -49.13 10.97
N PRO A 143 11.36 -50.11 11.64
CA PRO A 143 10.85 -50.68 12.89
C PRO A 143 10.69 -49.61 13.98
N LYS A 144 9.62 -49.74 14.78
CA LYS A 144 9.30 -48.76 15.82
C LYS A 144 10.45 -48.57 16.81
N GLU A 145 11.11 -49.65 17.20
CA GLU A 145 12.26 -49.66 18.13
C GLU A 145 13.44 -48.82 17.60
N GLU A 146 13.68 -48.86 16.30
CA GLU A 146 14.71 -48.06 15.62
C GLU A 146 14.35 -46.58 15.61
N VAL A 147 13.07 -46.25 15.29
CA VAL A 147 12.56 -44.89 15.33
C VAL A 147 12.67 -44.30 16.74
N ASP A 148 12.25 -45.05 17.76
CA ASP A 148 12.31 -44.61 19.16
C ASP A 148 13.78 -44.43 19.61
N ALA A 149 14.71 -45.29 19.19
CA ALA A 149 16.13 -45.16 19.48
C ALA A 149 16.74 -43.89 18.86
N LEU A 150 16.46 -43.61 17.59
CA LEU A 150 16.94 -42.41 16.92
C LEU A 150 16.44 -41.13 17.58
N ILE A 151 15.19 -41.11 18.01
CA ILE A 151 14.62 -39.97 18.74
C ILE A 151 15.29 -39.82 20.10
N ALA A 152 15.52 -40.90 20.82
CA ALA A 152 16.17 -40.88 22.12
C ALA A 152 17.65 -40.43 22.02
N GLU A 153 18.35 -40.75 20.92
CA GLU A 153 19.70 -40.28 20.61
C GLU A 153 19.73 -38.79 20.19
N GLY A 154 18.59 -38.12 20.08
CA GLY A 154 18.50 -36.72 19.66
C GLY A 154 18.68 -36.50 18.17
N LYS A 155 18.48 -37.54 17.34
CA LYS A 155 18.53 -37.43 15.88
C LYS A 155 17.43 -36.44 15.40
N GLN A 156 17.82 -35.48 14.60
CA GLN A 156 16.88 -34.54 14.01
C GLN A 156 15.94 -35.25 13.02
N TYR A 157 14.69 -34.86 13.05
CA TYR A 157 13.62 -35.37 12.18
C TYR A 157 12.66 -34.28 11.78
N VAL A 158 11.85 -34.59 10.78
CA VAL A 158 10.68 -33.78 10.43
C VAL A 158 9.41 -34.63 10.56
N VAL A 159 8.29 -33.98 10.79
CA VAL A 159 6.97 -34.63 10.73
C VAL A 159 6.31 -34.25 9.41
N ARG A 160 5.91 -35.25 8.64
CA ARG A 160 5.23 -35.08 7.36
C ARG A 160 3.77 -35.44 7.45
N PHE A 161 2.95 -34.69 6.75
CA PHE A 161 1.52 -35.03 6.58
C PHE A 161 1.38 -36.26 5.68
N LYS A 162 0.61 -37.25 6.10
CA LYS A 162 0.35 -38.46 5.33
C LYS A 162 -0.86 -38.25 4.44
N ILE A 163 -0.64 -37.95 3.17
CA ILE A 163 -1.72 -37.73 2.21
C ILE A 163 -2.09 -39.06 1.54
N GLU A 164 -3.36 -39.41 1.58
CA GLU A 164 -3.86 -40.54 0.83
C GLU A 164 -4.15 -40.11 -0.62
N PRO A 165 -3.72 -40.89 -1.64
CA PRO A 165 -3.93 -40.55 -3.04
C PRO A 165 -5.36 -40.82 -3.52
N ASN A 166 -5.70 -40.35 -4.72
CA ASN A 166 -6.93 -40.58 -5.45
C ASN A 166 -8.23 -40.05 -4.81
N GLU A 167 -8.11 -39.02 -4.00
CA GLU A 167 -9.26 -38.27 -3.46
C GLU A 167 -9.40 -36.91 -4.19
N ASP A 168 -10.59 -36.56 -4.65
CA ASP A 168 -10.88 -35.23 -5.15
C ASP A 168 -11.19 -34.31 -3.97
N VAL A 169 -10.27 -33.40 -3.71
CA VAL A 169 -10.37 -32.41 -2.61
C VAL A 169 -11.07 -31.16 -3.13
N HIS A 170 -12.24 -30.89 -2.57
CA HIS A 170 -13.07 -29.74 -2.91
C HIS A 170 -12.69 -28.55 -2.02
N VAL A 171 -12.37 -27.43 -2.65
CA VAL A 171 -12.14 -26.13 -1.99
C VAL A 171 -13.20 -25.17 -2.49
N ASN A 172 -14.14 -24.81 -1.63
CA ASN A 172 -15.12 -23.77 -1.93
C ASN A 172 -14.50 -22.40 -1.64
N ASP A 173 -14.27 -21.62 -2.70
CA ASP A 173 -13.67 -20.30 -2.61
C ASP A 173 -14.69 -19.22 -2.94
N LEU A 174 -14.84 -18.22 -2.08
CA LEU A 174 -15.84 -17.15 -2.22
C LEU A 174 -15.65 -16.31 -3.48
N ILE A 175 -14.41 -16.24 -4.01
CA ILE A 175 -14.07 -15.45 -5.20
C ILE A 175 -13.97 -16.36 -6.43
N ARG A 176 -13.29 -17.52 -6.29
CA ARG A 176 -12.96 -18.42 -7.40
C ARG A 176 -14.09 -19.39 -7.72
N GLY A 177 -14.97 -19.63 -6.76
CA GLY A 177 -15.95 -20.71 -6.81
C GLY A 177 -15.32 -22.05 -6.39
N GLU A 178 -15.89 -23.15 -6.82
CA GLU A 178 -15.38 -24.48 -6.49
C GLU A 178 -14.09 -24.79 -7.24
N VAL A 179 -13.05 -25.15 -6.49
CA VAL A 179 -11.76 -25.63 -7.01
C VAL A 179 -11.57 -27.08 -6.57
N ILE A 180 -11.37 -27.98 -7.51
CA ILE A 180 -11.20 -29.42 -7.25
C ILE A 180 -9.78 -29.82 -7.62
N ILE A 181 -9.07 -30.40 -6.66
CA ILE A 181 -7.70 -30.89 -6.84
C ILE A 181 -7.65 -32.35 -6.38
N ASN A 182 -7.13 -33.23 -7.24
CA ASN A 182 -6.91 -34.62 -6.85
C ASN A 182 -5.69 -34.74 -5.93
N SER A 183 -5.84 -35.43 -4.80
CA SER A 183 -4.79 -35.55 -3.77
C SER A 183 -3.52 -36.27 -4.27
N SER A 184 -3.61 -37.03 -5.36
CA SER A 184 -2.45 -37.73 -5.95
C SER A 184 -1.35 -36.80 -6.46
N ILE A 185 -1.65 -35.51 -6.67
CA ILE A 185 -0.64 -34.51 -7.08
C ILE A 185 -0.01 -33.77 -5.90
N LEU A 186 -0.49 -34.03 -4.68
CA LEU A 186 -0.01 -33.37 -3.47
C LEU A 186 1.14 -34.19 -2.86
N ASP A 187 2.18 -33.51 -2.44
CA ASP A 187 3.28 -34.12 -1.69
C ASP A 187 3.01 -34.10 -0.18
N ASP A 188 3.60 -35.08 0.53
CA ASP A 188 3.57 -35.16 1.99
C ASP A 188 4.40 -34.01 2.61
N LYS A 189 3.78 -32.86 2.70
CA LYS A 189 4.43 -31.63 3.19
C LYS A 189 5.00 -31.81 4.59
N VAL A 190 6.17 -31.24 4.83
CA VAL A 190 6.73 -31.10 6.18
C VAL A 190 5.80 -30.18 6.97
N LEU A 191 5.33 -30.65 8.12
CA LEU A 191 4.50 -29.91 9.05
C LEU A 191 5.27 -29.36 10.24
N TYR A 192 6.34 -30.08 10.67
CA TYR A 192 7.11 -29.73 11.85
C TYR A 192 8.56 -30.16 11.71
N LYS A 193 9.46 -29.39 12.30
CA LYS A 193 10.91 -29.64 12.33
C LYS A 193 11.37 -29.77 13.78
N SER A 194 11.94 -30.89 14.15
CA SER A 194 12.45 -31.11 15.52
C SER A 194 13.66 -30.21 15.83
N ALA A 195 14.43 -29.80 14.84
CA ALA A 195 15.62 -28.95 15.00
C ALA A 195 15.28 -27.58 15.58
N ASP A 196 14.18 -26.97 15.12
CA ASP A 196 13.74 -25.63 15.53
C ASP A 196 12.62 -25.69 16.58
N GLU A 197 12.05 -26.88 16.80
CA GLU A 197 10.83 -27.12 17.56
C GLU A 197 9.65 -26.24 17.08
N LEU A 198 9.63 -25.94 15.79
CA LEU A 198 8.64 -25.09 15.14
C LEU A 198 7.94 -25.80 13.98
N PRO A 199 6.66 -25.49 13.75
CA PRO A 199 5.94 -25.95 12.58
C PRO A 199 6.38 -25.19 11.33
N THR A 200 6.06 -25.79 10.17
CA THR A 200 6.03 -25.02 8.93
C THR A 200 4.72 -24.22 8.83
N TYR A 201 4.67 -23.31 7.85
CA TYR A 201 3.50 -22.48 7.56
C TYR A 201 2.19 -23.29 7.55
N HIS A 202 2.17 -24.46 6.92
CA HIS A 202 0.94 -25.22 6.74
C HIS A 202 0.27 -25.63 8.06
N LEU A 203 1.04 -26.16 9.01
CA LEU A 203 0.50 -26.54 10.30
C LEU A 203 0.21 -25.33 11.19
N ALA A 204 1.13 -24.36 11.24
CA ALA A 204 0.98 -23.18 12.07
C ALA A 204 -0.28 -22.39 11.71
N ASN A 205 -0.50 -22.17 10.41
CA ASN A 205 -1.65 -21.43 9.90
C ASN A 205 -2.98 -22.10 10.31
N ILE A 206 -3.11 -23.43 10.13
CA ILE A 206 -4.33 -24.18 10.45
C ILE A 206 -4.62 -24.18 11.95
N VAL A 207 -3.61 -24.46 12.76
CA VAL A 207 -3.76 -24.50 14.22
C VAL A 207 -4.15 -23.12 14.76
N ASP A 208 -3.50 -22.08 14.28
CA ASP A 208 -3.78 -20.71 14.75
C ASP A 208 -5.14 -20.21 14.28
N ASP A 209 -5.51 -20.43 13.02
CA ASP A 209 -6.81 -20.03 12.49
C ASP A 209 -7.93 -20.74 13.24
N HIS A 210 -7.77 -22.03 13.60
CA HIS A 210 -8.72 -22.77 14.42
C HIS A 210 -8.83 -22.21 15.84
N LEU A 211 -7.69 -22.05 16.55
CA LEU A 211 -7.67 -21.63 17.95
C LEU A 211 -8.08 -20.15 18.12
N MET A 212 -7.81 -19.32 17.12
CA MET A 212 -8.21 -17.91 17.10
C MET A 212 -9.64 -17.72 16.56
N GLY A 213 -10.34 -18.78 16.21
CA GLY A 213 -11.73 -18.74 15.75
C GLY A 213 -11.90 -18.01 14.41
N VAL A 214 -10.89 -18.01 13.55
CA VAL A 214 -10.94 -17.37 12.23
C VAL A 214 -12.05 -18.02 11.38
N SER A 215 -12.99 -17.22 10.92
CA SER A 215 -14.14 -17.66 10.13
C SER A 215 -13.90 -17.55 8.63
N HIS A 216 -13.10 -16.58 8.19
CA HIS A 216 -12.77 -16.34 6.78
C HIS A 216 -11.27 -16.13 6.62
N VAL A 217 -10.68 -16.81 5.65
CA VAL A 217 -9.29 -16.70 5.25
C VAL A 217 -9.22 -15.94 3.93
N ILE A 218 -9.04 -14.62 4.02
CA ILE A 218 -8.88 -13.74 2.86
C ILE A 218 -7.37 -13.53 2.66
N ARG A 219 -6.81 -14.03 1.54
CA ARG A 219 -5.37 -14.02 1.25
C ARG A 219 -5.08 -13.99 -0.25
N GLY A 220 -3.83 -13.75 -0.64
CA GLY A 220 -3.42 -13.75 -2.05
C GLY A 220 -3.57 -15.13 -2.72
N GLU A 221 -3.85 -15.14 -4.01
CA GLU A 221 -4.05 -16.37 -4.81
C GLU A 221 -2.80 -17.24 -4.94
N GLU A 222 -1.61 -16.72 -4.61
CA GLU A 222 -0.38 -17.50 -4.52
C GLU A 222 -0.49 -18.65 -3.51
N TRP A 223 -1.44 -18.58 -2.58
CA TRP A 223 -1.72 -19.60 -1.59
C TRP A 223 -2.81 -20.59 -1.99
N LEU A 224 -3.47 -20.37 -3.13
CA LEU A 224 -4.52 -21.27 -3.63
C LEU A 224 -4.03 -22.72 -3.83
N PRO A 225 -2.81 -22.96 -4.34
CA PRO A 225 -2.27 -24.33 -4.44
C PRO A 225 -2.13 -25.06 -3.10
N SER A 226 -2.05 -24.33 -1.98
CA SER A 226 -1.99 -24.90 -0.63
C SER A 226 -3.36 -25.17 -0.02
N ALA A 227 -4.43 -24.63 -0.57
CA ALA A 227 -5.77 -24.74 0.00
C ALA A 227 -6.28 -26.21 0.10
N PRO A 228 -6.04 -27.10 -0.87
CA PRO A 228 -6.43 -28.51 -0.74
C PRO A 228 -5.73 -29.21 0.43
N LEU A 229 -4.43 -28.93 0.63
CA LEU A 229 -3.68 -29.44 1.78
C LEU A 229 -4.28 -28.94 3.10
N HIS A 230 -4.68 -27.67 3.15
CA HIS A 230 -5.32 -27.09 4.35
C HIS A 230 -6.66 -27.74 4.64
N VAL A 231 -7.50 -27.98 3.62
CA VAL A 231 -8.76 -28.73 3.78
C VAL A 231 -8.51 -30.13 4.37
N LEU A 232 -7.51 -30.85 3.83
CA LEU A 232 -7.14 -32.17 4.35
C LEU A 232 -6.63 -32.12 5.79
N LEU A 233 -5.89 -31.06 6.19
CA LEU A 233 -5.45 -30.88 7.57
C LEU A 233 -6.63 -30.59 8.53
N TYR A 234 -7.60 -29.76 8.15
CA TYR A 234 -8.82 -29.56 8.95
C TYR A 234 -9.55 -30.87 9.16
N ARG A 235 -9.70 -31.69 8.13
CA ARG A 235 -10.29 -33.03 8.23
C ARG A 235 -9.48 -33.97 9.13
N ALA A 236 -8.15 -33.94 9.00
CA ALA A 236 -7.26 -34.77 9.81
C ALA A 236 -7.36 -34.46 11.32
N PHE A 237 -7.69 -33.24 11.67
CA PHE A 237 -7.97 -32.82 13.05
C PHE A 237 -9.42 -33.04 13.47
N GLY A 238 -10.34 -33.36 12.56
CA GLY A 238 -11.79 -33.40 12.84
C GLY A 238 -12.40 -32.01 13.06
N TRP A 239 -11.85 -30.98 12.40
CA TRP A 239 -12.25 -29.58 12.53
C TRP A 239 -13.06 -29.07 11.33
N GLU A 240 -13.73 -29.94 10.61
CA GLU A 240 -14.51 -29.57 9.42
C GLU A 240 -15.59 -28.53 9.74
N ASP A 241 -16.26 -28.66 10.89
CA ASP A 241 -17.28 -27.71 11.34
C ASP A 241 -16.74 -26.32 11.67
N THR A 242 -15.43 -26.19 11.92
CA THR A 242 -14.75 -24.94 12.26
C THR A 242 -13.81 -24.47 11.16
N MET A 243 -13.75 -25.18 10.04
CA MET A 243 -12.96 -24.76 8.87
C MET A 243 -13.44 -23.39 8.38
N PRO A 244 -12.54 -22.44 8.13
CA PRO A 244 -12.92 -21.13 7.61
C PRO A 244 -13.36 -21.22 6.15
N GLU A 245 -14.15 -20.25 5.71
CA GLU A 245 -14.37 -19.98 4.30
C GLU A 245 -13.12 -19.35 3.69
N PHE A 246 -12.78 -19.74 2.46
CA PHE A 246 -11.61 -19.24 1.76
C PHE A 246 -11.97 -18.20 0.72
N ALA A 247 -11.15 -17.16 0.62
CA ALA A 247 -11.24 -16.15 -0.43
C ALA A 247 -9.82 -15.80 -0.93
N HIS A 248 -9.49 -16.26 -2.14
CA HIS A 248 -8.18 -16.03 -2.74
C HIS A 248 -8.21 -14.83 -3.69
N LEU A 249 -7.58 -13.73 -3.27
CA LEU A 249 -7.54 -12.46 -3.96
C LEU A 249 -6.64 -12.53 -5.22
N PRO A 250 -7.03 -11.85 -6.32
CA PRO A 250 -6.22 -11.83 -7.54
C PRO A 250 -4.86 -11.17 -7.31
N LEU A 251 -3.84 -11.60 -8.05
CA LEU A 251 -2.52 -10.97 -8.03
C LEU A 251 -2.57 -9.52 -8.51
N LEU A 252 -1.70 -8.68 -7.97
CA LEU A 252 -1.33 -7.42 -8.61
C LEU A 252 -0.34 -7.73 -9.74
N LEU A 253 -0.72 -7.39 -10.96
CA LEU A 253 0.09 -7.62 -12.16
C LEU A 253 0.90 -6.37 -12.50
N LYS A 254 2.03 -6.58 -13.17
CA LYS A 254 2.87 -5.49 -13.69
C LYS A 254 2.08 -4.52 -14.56
N PRO A 255 2.44 -3.23 -14.58
CA PRO A 255 1.84 -2.27 -15.51
C PRO A 255 2.11 -2.63 -16.98
N GLU A 256 3.27 -3.22 -17.25
CA GLU A 256 3.71 -3.65 -18.59
C GLU A 256 4.10 -5.13 -18.58
N GLY A 257 3.70 -5.86 -19.62
CA GLY A 257 3.97 -7.29 -19.75
C GLY A 257 3.09 -8.16 -18.82
N ASN A 258 3.57 -9.36 -18.56
CA ASN A 258 2.87 -10.38 -17.77
C ASN A 258 3.63 -10.67 -16.47
N GLY A 259 2.90 -11.10 -15.45
CA GLY A 259 3.44 -11.55 -14.17
C GLY A 259 3.13 -10.63 -13.00
N LYS A 260 3.50 -11.09 -11.80
CA LYS A 260 3.26 -10.41 -10.53
C LYS A 260 4.09 -9.12 -10.44
N LEU A 261 3.47 -8.06 -9.94
CA LEU A 261 4.14 -6.79 -9.62
C LEU A 261 5.26 -7.02 -8.59
N SER A 262 6.40 -6.42 -8.85
CA SER A 262 7.60 -6.53 -8.01
C SER A 262 8.26 -5.17 -7.74
N LYS A 263 9.17 -5.11 -6.75
CA LYS A 263 10.00 -3.93 -6.47
C LYS A 263 10.72 -3.44 -7.74
N ARG A 264 11.31 -4.36 -8.54
CA ARG A 264 12.04 -4.00 -9.77
C ARG A 264 11.19 -3.24 -10.79
N ASP A 265 9.88 -3.49 -10.82
CA ASP A 265 8.97 -2.77 -11.71
C ASP A 265 8.78 -1.33 -11.24
N GLY A 266 8.67 -1.12 -9.92
CA GLY A 266 8.62 0.21 -9.31
C GLY A 266 9.90 1.01 -9.54
N ASP A 267 11.06 0.40 -9.27
CA ASP A 267 12.38 1.04 -9.48
C ASP A 267 12.59 1.45 -10.94
N ARG A 268 12.19 0.59 -11.89
CA ARG A 268 12.32 0.84 -13.33
C ARG A 268 11.39 1.96 -13.84
N LEU A 269 10.18 2.05 -13.31
CA LEU A 269 9.13 2.96 -13.79
C LEU A 269 8.95 4.19 -12.89
N GLY A 270 9.68 4.27 -11.79
CA GLY A 270 9.72 5.43 -10.89
C GLY A 270 8.48 5.58 -10.00
N PHE A 271 7.88 4.48 -9.55
CA PHE A 271 6.78 4.51 -8.58
C PHE A 271 7.06 3.62 -7.36
N PRO A 272 6.58 3.99 -6.16
CA PRO A 272 6.77 3.19 -4.96
C PRO A 272 5.91 1.92 -4.98
N VAL A 273 6.42 0.86 -4.36
CA VAL A 273 5.68 -0.40 -4.12
C VAL A 273 5.56 -0.74 -2.63
N PHE A 274 6.01 0.18 -1.78
CA PHE A 274 5.97 0.08 -0.33
C PHE A 274 5.19 1.26 0.26
N PRO A 275 4.43 1.08 1.36
CA PRO A 275 3.69 2.19 1.99
C PRO A 275 4.63 3.28 2.53
N LEU A 276 5.73 2.91 3.15
CA LEU A 276 6.74 3.80 3.71
C LEU A 276 8.11 3.53 3.10
N GLU A 277 9.02 4.49 3.21
CA GLU A 277 10.43 4.28 2.86
C GLU A 277 11.02 3.15 3.70
N TRP A 278 11.79 2.28 3.05
CA TRP A 278 12.44 1.14 3.70
C TRP A 278 13.94 1.20 3.54
N HIS A 279 14.64 1.16 4.66
CA HIS A 279 16.09 1.02 4.72
C HIS A 279 16.40 -0.44 5.03
N ASP A 280 16.84 -1.20 4.04
CA ASP A 280 17.14 -2.63 4.22
C ASP A 280 18.39 -2.80 5.11
N PRO A 281 18.25 -3.44 6.30
CA PRO A 281 19.36 -3.55 7.24
C PRO A 281 20.45 -4.52 6.79
N LYS A 282 20.19 -5.38 5.80
CA LYS A 282 21.14 -6.36 5.28
C LYS A 282 21.93 -5.82 4.09
N SER A 283 21.27 -5.16 3.15
CA SER A 283 21.90 -4.63 1.94
C SER A 283 22.26 -3.15 2.03
N GLY A 284 21.66 -2.40 2.95
CA GLY A 284 21.78 -0.94 3.02
C GLY A 284 20.99 -0.22 1.93
N GLU A 285 20.23 -0.92 1.13
CA GLU A 285 19.42 -0.34 0.03
C GLU A 285 18.23 0.44 0.58
N ILE A 286 17.99 1.63 0.00
CA ILE A 286 16.82 2.46 0.33
C ILE A 286 15.78 2.29 -0.77
N SER A 287 14.56 1.98 -0.36
CA SER A 287 13.41 1.86 -1.26
C SER A 287 12.37 2.91 -0.92
N SER A 288 11.91 3.66 -1.91
CA SER A 288 10.93 4.72 -1.71
C SER A 288 9.57 4.20 -1.24
N GLY A 289 8.91 4.98 -0.37
CA GLY A 289 7.56 4.73 0.10
C GLY A 289 6.54 5.68 -0.51
N TYR A 290 5.26 5.29 -0.46
CA TYR A 290 4.15 6.16 -0.88
C TYR A 290 4.09 7.43 -0.04
N ARG A 291 4.27 7.34 1.29
CA ARG A 291 4.27 8.48 2.20
C ARG A 291 5.35 9.49 1.82
N GLU A 292 6.59 9.06 1.67
CA GLU A 292 7.74 9.92 1.35
C GLU A 292 7.69 10.44 -0.10
N SER A 293 6.99 9.73 -0.97
CA SER A 293 6.69 10.22 -2.34
C SER A 293 5.61 11.30 -2.37
N GLY A 294 4.92 11.55 -1.24
CA GLY A 294 3.93 12.62 -1.09
C GLY A 294 2.49 12.21 -1.37
N TYR A 295 2.19 10.90 -1.38
CA TYR A 295 0.82 10.42 -1.46
C TYR A 295 0.07 10.58 -0.14
N LEU A 296 -1.20 10.95 -0.21
CA LEU A 296 -2.11 10.95 0.93
C LEU A 296 -2.54 9.51 1.25
N PRO A 297 -2.64 9.12 2.52
CA PRO A 297 -3.02 7.76 2.89
C PRO A 297 -4.39 7.35 2.36
N GLU A 298 -5.37 8.26 2.35
CA GLU A 298 -6.71 8.01 1.81
C GLU A 298 -6.67 7.72 0.31
N ALA A 299 -5.82 8.42 -0.43
CA ALA A 299 -5.64 8.19 -1.87
C ALA A 299 -5.05 6.79 -2.14
N VAL A 300 -4.06 6.38 -1.35
CA VAL A 300 -3.45 5.04 -1.45
C VAL A 300 -4.47 3.96 -1.11
N ILE A 301 -5.25 4.12 -0.05
CA ILE A 301 -6.32 3.19 0.35
C ILE A 301 -7.35 3.03 -0.76
N ASN A 302 -7.88 4.14 -1.28
CA ASN A 302 -8.91 4.07 -2.33
C ASN A 302 -8.36 3.45 -3.62
N PHE A 303 -7.15 3.82 -4.02
CA PHE A 303 -6.47 3.23 -5.17
C PHE A 303 -6.31 1.70 -5.01
N LEU A 304 -5.78 1.24 -3.86
CA LEU A 304 -5.59 -0.18 -3.58
C LEU A 304 -6.91 -0.96 -3.49
N ALA A 305 -7.97 -0.33 -2.96
CA ALA A 305 -9.28 -0.95 -2.87
C ALA A 305 -9.83 -1.34 -4.24
N LEU A 306 -9.62 -0.51 -5.27
CA LEU A 306 -10.11 -0.77 -6.64
C LEU A 306 -9.20 -1.70 -7.46
N LEU A 307 -8.07 -2.14 -6.91
CA LEU A 307 -7.21 -3.12 -7.58
C LEU A 307 -7.71 -4.55 -7.39
N GLY A 308 -8.64 -4.95 -8.22
CA GLY A 308 -9.24 -6.28 -8.22
C GLY A 308 -10.59 -6.38 -7.50
N TRP A 309 -11.19 -5.25 -7.16
CA TRP A 309 -12.56 -5.13 -6.65
C TRP A 309 -13.24 -3.92 -7.30
N ASN A 310 -14.58 -3.94 -7.37
CA ASN A 310 -15.37 -2.79 -7.82
C ASN A 310 -16.64 -2.62 -6.97
N PRO A 311 -17.14 -1.38 -6.77
CA PRO A 311 -18.30 -1.11 -5.94
C PRO A 311 -19.64 -1.48 -6.60
N GLY A 312 -19.63 -1.89 -7.87
CA GLY A 312 -20.84 -2.20 -8.65
C GLY A 312 -21.55 -0.98 -9.21
N ASN A 313 -20.90 0.18 -9.16
CA ASN A 313 -21.32 1.44 -9.78
C ASN A 313 -20.08 2.15 -10.35
N ASP A 314 -20.27 3.37 -10.89
CA ASP A 314 -19.20 4.16 -11.52
C ASP A 314 -18.41 5.04 -10.52
N GLN A 315 -18.67 4.91 -9.22
CA GLN A 315 -17.98 5.67 -8.19
C GLN A 315 -16.53 5.19 -8.04
N GLU A 316 -15.58 6.09 -8.24
CA GLU A 316 -14.16 5.79 -8.08
C GLU A 316 -13.58 6.37 -6.77
N VAL A 317 -13.91 7.62 -6.45
CA VAL A 317 -13.40 8.27 -5.23
C VAL A 317 -14.36 7.98 -4.07
N MET A 318 -13.84 7.31 -3.04
CA MET A 318 -14.62 6.81 -1.91
C MET A 318 -13.85 6.99 -0.60
N SER A 319 -14.48 7.56 0.38
CA SER A 319 -13.97 7.57 1.75
C SER A 319 -13.85 6.15 2.33
N MET A 320 -13.11 6.00 3.43
CA MET A 320 -13.01 4.70 4.13
C MET A 320 -14.39 4.15 4.51
N ASP A 321 -15.29 5.01 5.00
CA ASP A 321 -16.65 4.60 5.40
C ASP A 321 -17.48 4.13 4.20
N GLU A 322 -17.36 4.80 3.05
CA GLU A 322 -18.01 4.36 1.81
C GLU A 322 -17.43 3.03 1.31
N LEU A 323 -16.10 2.85 1.37
CA LEU A 323 -15.44 1.61 1.04
C LEU A 323 -15.94 0.46 1.92
N ILE A 324 -16.01 0.65 3.24
CA ILE A 324 -16.53 -0.33 4.19
C ILE A 324 -17.97 -0.70 3.84
N LYS A 325 -18.82 0.29 3.57
CA LYS A 325 -20.23 0.08 3.27
C LYS A 325 -20.46 -0.68 1.97
N LEU A 326 -19.62 -0.45 0.95
CA LEU A 326 -19.80 -1.00 -0.40
C LEU A 326 -19.03 -2.30 -0.62
N PHE A 327 -18.08 -2.63 0.26
CA PHE A 327 -17.19 -3.77 0.07
C PHE A 327 -17.99 -5.09 0.03
N ASP A 328 -17.66 -5.93 -0.98
CA ASP A 328 -18.26 -7.24 -1.16
C ASP A 328 -17.24 -8.17 -1.82
N LEU A 329 -16.87 -9.26 -1.16
CA LEU A 329 -15.94 -10.25 -1.67
C LEU A 329 -16.37 -10.87 -3.00
N HIS A 330 -17.68 -11.02 -3.23
CA HIS A 330 -18.22 -11.57 -4.49
C HIS A 330 -17.99 -10.66 -5.70
N ARG A 331 -17.66 -9.38 -5.47
CA ARG A 331 -17.27 -8.42 -6.52
C ARG A 331 -15.78 -8.36 -6.78
N CYS A 332 -14.99 -9.19 -6.10
CA CYS A 332 -13.59 -9.35 -6.42
C CYS A 332 -13.40 -10.05 -7.76
N SER A 333 -12.46 -9.55 -8.56
CA SER A 333 -12.12 -10.14 -9.85
C SER A 333 -11.47 -11.53 -9.67
N LYS A 334 -11.78 -12.47 -10.56
CA LYS A 334 -11.07 -13.75 -10.65
C LYS A 334 -9.73 -13.66 -11.34
N SER A 335 -9.53 -12.65 -12.18
CA SER A 335 -8.28 -12.40 -12.91
C SER A 335 -7.43 -11.36 -12.21
N GLY A 336 -6.11 -11.43 -12.43
CA GLY A 336 -5.16 -10.48 -11.86
C GLY A 336 -5.48 -9.03 -12.20
N ALA A 337 -5.27 -8.14 -11.26
CA ALA A 337 -5.47 -6.70 -11.40
C ALA A 337 -4.23 -6.03 -11.94
N LYS A 338 -4.33 -5.40 -13.10
CA LYS A 338 -3.22 -4.64 -13.69
C LYS A 338 -2.95 -3.37 -12.90
N PHE A 339 -1.71 -3.19 -12.46
CA PHE A 339 -1.32 -2.04 -11.67
C PHE A 339 -1.08 -0.81 -12.55
N ASP A 340 -1.94 0.19 -12.42
CA ASP A 340 -1.79 1.48 -13.11
C ASP A 340 -1.33 2.56 -12.12
N TYR A 341 -0.01 2.82 -12.07
CA TYR A 341 0.56 3.83 -11.19
C TYR A 341 0.09 5.26 -11.52
N LYS A 342 -0.28 5.54 -12.78
CA LYS A 342 -0.84 6.84 -13.17
C LYS A 342 -2.21 7.07 -12.54
N LYS A 343 -2.99 6.00 -12.40
CA LYS A 343 -4.26 6.06 -11.68
C LYS A 343 -4.06 6.37 -10.19
N GLY A 344 -2.98 5.87 -9.58
CA GLY A 344 -2.59 6.24 -8.21
C GLY A 344 -2.31 7.74 -8.07
N ILE A 345 -1.58 8.34 -9.02
CA ILE A 345 -1.33 9.80 -9.07
C ILE A 345 -2.65 10.56 -9.21
N TRP A 346 -3.54 10.09 -10.10
CA TRP A 346 -4.86 10.68 -10.29
C TRP A 346 -5.69 10.65 -9.00
N PHE A 347 -5.68 9.54 -8.25
CA PHE A 347 -6.35 9.48 -6.94
C PHE A 347 -5.78 10.53 -5.98
N ASN A 348 -4.45 10.65 -5.90
CA ASN A 348 -3.83 11.64 -5.03
C ASN A 348 -4.28 13.06 -5.37
N HIS A 349 -4.31 13.40 -6.65
CA HIS A 349 -4.85 14.66 -7.15
C HIS A 349 -6.31 14.88 -6.71
N GLN A 350 -7.20 13.88 -6.86
CA GLN A 350 -8.60 13.99 -6.47
C GLN A 350 -8.77 14.27 -4.97
N TYR A 351 -7.98 13.59 -4.12
CA TYR A 351 -8.02 13.79 -2.67
C TYR A 351 -7.48 15.17 -2.26
N ILE A 352 -6.41 15.66 -2.89
CA ILE A 352 -5.91 17.04 -2.68
C ILE A 352 -7.00 18.06 -3.02
N GLN A 353 -7.73 17.85 -4.11
CA GLN A 353 -8.82 18.74 -4.52
C GLN A 353 -9.96 18.79 -3.50
N GLN A 354 -10.37 17.65 -2.98
CA GLN A 354 -11.53 17.52 -2.10
C GLN A 354 -11.23 17.95 -0.66
N LYS A 355 -9.98 17.87 -0.20
CA LYS A 355 -9.62 18.29 1.15
C LYS A 355 -9.81 19.80 1.36
N PRO A 356 -10.21 20.22 2.58
CA PRO A 356 -10.24 21.63 2.96
C PRO A 356 -8.90 22.32 2.68
N ASN A 357 -8.95 23.59 2.30
CA ASN A 357 -7.72 24.35 2.01
C ASN A 357 -6.81 24.46 3.23
N GLU A 358 -7.39 24.52 4.42
CA GLU A 358 -6.69 24.56 5.70
C GLU A 358 -5.83 23.32 5.91
N GLU A 359 -6.38 22.12 5.66
CA GLU A 359 -5.62 20.85 5.78
C GLU A 359 -4.46 20.79 4.79
N ILE A 360 -4.70 21.20 3.54
CA ILE A 360 -3.63 21.25 2.52
C ILE A 360 -2.59 22.31 2.89
N ALA A 361 -3.02 23.45 3.45
CA ALA A 361 -2.10 24.49 3.93
C ALA A 361 -1.20 23.97 5.05
N GLU A 362 -1.74 23.26 6.04
CA GLU A 362 -0.94 22.64 7.10
C GLU A 362 0.12 21.67 6.53
N LEU A 363 -0.27 20.85 5.55
CA LEU A 363 0.65 19.92 4.88
C LEU A 363 1.70 20.65 4.03
N PHE A 364 1.44 21.89 3.61
CA PHE A 364 2.35 22.68 2.81
C PHE A 364 3.35 23.51 3.65
N LEU A 365 3.02 23.83 4.91
CA LEU A 365 3.91 24.63 5.79
C LEU A 365 5.35 24.10 5.89
N PRO A 366 5.62 22.78 6.03
CA PRO A 366 6.98 22.26 6.04
C PRO A 366 7.78 22.63 4.80
N PHE A 367 7.17 22.59 3.61
CA PHE A 367 7.82 22.94 2.35
C PHE A 367 8.14 24.43 2.28
N LEU A 368 7.25 25.31 2.75
CA LEU A 368 7.55 26.74 2.87
C LEU A 368 8.77 26.99 3.76
N LYS A 369 8.83 26.29 4.91
CA LYS A 369 9.95 26.40 5.84
C LYS A 369 11.27 25.91 5.24
N GLU A 370 11.26 24.83 4.47
CA GLU A 370 12.44 24.32 3.73
C GLU A 370 13.00 25.37 2.77
N HIS A 371 12.13 26.21 2.19
CA HIS A 371 12.50 27.32 1.32
C HIS A 371 12.76 28.64 2.07
N GLY A 372 12.81 28.60 3.42
CA GLY A 372 13.08 29.77 4.23
C GLY A 372 11.96 30.81 4.27
N VAL A 373 10.73 30.40 3.97
CA VAL A 373 9.55 31.26 3.92
C VAL A 373 8.71 31.10 5.17
N GLU A 374 8.42 32.22 5.83
CA GLU A 374 7.41 32.36 6.86
C GLU A 374 6.29 33.27 6.33
N ALA A 375 5.06 32.80 6.40
CA ALA A 375 3.89 33.55 5.94
C ALA A 375 2.71 33.35 6.89
N PRO A 376 1.81 34.32 7.02
CA PRO A 376 0.56 34.16 7.77
C PRO A 376 -0.23 32.96 7.24
N PHE A 377 -0.76 32.13 8.13
CA PHE A 377 -1.47 30.91 7.76
C PHE A 377 -2.65 31.17 6.82
N GLU A 378 -3.41 32.26 7.08
CA GLU A 378 -4.53 32.69 6.23
C GLU A 378 -4.11 32.97 4.78
N LYS A 379 -2.91 33.56 4.59
CA LYS A 379 -2.34 33.75 3.25
C LYS A 379 -2.03 32.41 2.59
N VAL A 380 -1.48 31.45 3.34
CA VAL A 380 -1.17 30.11 2.81
C VAL A 380 -2.45 29.39 2.40
N VAL A 381 -3.50 29.44 3.23
CA VAL A 381 -4.83 28.88 2.92
C VAL A 381 -5.40 29.48 1.64
N THR A 382 -5.33 30.81 1.49
CA THR A 382 -5.82 31.51 0.31
C THR A 382 -5.07 31.08 -0.96
N VAL A 383 -3.74 31.03 -0.91
CA VAL A 383 -2.90 30.60 -2.03
C VAL A 383 -3.16 29.14 -2.40
N VAL A 384 -3.25 28.26 -1.41
CA VAL A 384 -3.62 26.85 -1.62
C VAL A 384 -4.96 26.73 -2.33
N GLY A 385 -5.97 27.48 -1.90
CA GLY A 385 -7.29 27.49 -2.53
C GLY A 385 -7.26 27.88 -4.02
N MET A 386 -6.33 28.73 -4.41
CA MET A 386 -6.13 29.15 -5.81
C MET A 386 -5.32 28.19 -6.65
N MET A 387 -4.49 27.32 -6.03
CA MET A 387 -3.42 26.61 -6.74
C MET A 387 -3.48 25.10 -6.63
N LYS A 388 -4.21 24.52 -5.66
CA LYS A 388 -4.23 23.07 -5.41
C LYS A 388 -4.78 22.24 -6.56
N ASP A 389 -5.58 22.83 -7.44
CA ASP A 389 -6.12 22.19 -8.65
C ASP A 389 -5.07 21.93 -9.73
N ARG A 390 -3.86 22.47 -9.57
CA ARG A 390 -2.76 22.37 -10.54
C ARG A 390 -1.70 21.33 -10.17
N VAL A 391 -1.85 20.67 -9.02
CA VAL A 391 -0.84 19.77 -8.49
C VAL A 391 -1.42 18.40 -8.18
N SER A 392 -0.58 17.39 -8.29
CA SER A 392 -0.90 16.02 -7.88
C SER A 392 -0.23 15.65 -6.55
N PHE A 393 0.75 16.43 -6.11
CA PHE A 393 1.46 16.25 -4.84
C PHE A 393 1.65 17.59 -4.13
N ILE A 394 1.58 17.59 -2.80
CA ILE A 394 1.70 18.80 -1.98
C ILE A 394 3.01 19.54 -2.24
N LYS A 395 4.12 18.82 -2.42
CA LYS A 395 5.44 19.41 -2.73
C LYS A 395 5.46 20.25 -4.01
N GLU A 396 4.62 19.92 -4.99
CA GLU A 396 4.54 20.63 -6.26
C GLU A 396 3.90 22.03 -6.12
N LEU A 397 3.22 22.29 -4.98
CA LEU A 397 2.65 23.61 -4.71
C LEU A 397 3.72 24.69 -4.76
N TRP A 398 4.92 24.45 -4.23
CA TRP A 398 6.01 25.41 -4.30
C TRP A 398 6.32 25.84 -5.73
N ASP A 399 6.41 24.91 -6.65
CA ASP A 399 6.77 25.18 -8.05
C ASP A 399 5.71 26.04 -8.78
N VAL A 400 4.45 25.93 -8.34
CA VAL A 400 3.35 26.65 -8.99
C VAL A 400 2.91 27.90 -8.25
N CYS A 401 3.30 28.11 -6.98
CA CYS A 401 2.81 29.23 -6.16
C CYS A 401 3.91 30.02 -5.43
N SER A 402 5.19 29.70 -5.58
CA SER A 402 6.31 30.37 -4.91
C SER A 402 6.30 31.89 -5.09
N PHE A 403 5.84 32.38 -6.22
CA PHE A 403 5.74 33.81 -6.52
C PHE A 403 4.77 34.59 -5.59
N PHE A 404 3.85 33.91 -4.91
CA PHE A 404 3.03 34.56 -3.88
C PHE A 404 3.80 34.90 -2.61
N PHE A 405 4.90 34.20 -2.36
CA PHE A 405 5.72 34.31 -1.14
C PHE A 405 7.05 35.02 -1.38
N VAL A 406 7.65 34.79 -2.54
CA VAL A 406 8.95 35.35 -2.91
C VAL A 406 8.83 36.10 -4.23
N ALA A 407 9.34 37.34 -4.26
CA ALA A 407 9.34 38.13 -5.49
C ALA A 407 10.30 37.49 -6.52
N PRO A 408 9.97 37.51 -7.82
CA PRO A 408 10.84 36.98 -8.84
C PRO A 408 12.14 37.81 -8.92
N THR A 409 13.28 37.12 -8.93
CA THR A 409 14.61 37.70 -9.13
C THR A 409 15.06 37.56 -10.58
N GLU A 410 14.48 36.63 -11.30
CA GLU A 410 14.73 36.32 -12.70
C GLU A 410 13.40 36.30 -13.47
N TYR A 411 13.50 36.56 -14.78
CA TYR A 411 12.35 36.61 -15.68
C TYR A 411 12.57 35.61 -16.83
N ASP A 412 11.56 34.78 -17.15
CA ASP A 412 11.66 33.78 -18.20
C ASP A 412 11.92 34.43 -19.56
N GLU A 413 13.10 34.18 -20.13
CA GLU A 413 13.55 34.81 -21.38
C GLU A 413 12.57 34.61 -22.54
N LYS A 414 11.93 33.46 -22.66
CA LYS A 414 10.96 33.19 -23.73
C LYS A 414 9.70 34.04 -23.54
N THR A 415 9.26 34.17 -22.31
CA THR A 415 8.12 35.03 -21.95
C THR A 415 8.45 36.49 -22.16
N VAL A 416 9.64 36.95 -21.75
CA VAL A 416 10.12 38.30 -21.99
C VAL A 416 10.10 38.61 -23.48
N LYS A 417 10.78 37.82 -24.32
CA LYS A 417 10.78 38.02 -25.79
C LYS A 417 9.38 38.07 -26.42
N LYS A 418 8.45 37.28 -25.88
CA LYS A 418 7.10 37.19 -26.43
C LYS A 418 6.15 38.27 -25.90
N ARG A 419 6.28 38.68 -24.63
CA ARG A 419 5.28 39.45 -23.90
C ARG A 419 5.74 40.85 -23.49
N TRP A 420 7.03 41.08 -23.35
CA TRP A 420 7.59 42.39 -23.05
C TRP A 420 7.85 43.14 -24.37
N LYS A 421 7.05 44.17 -24.66
CA LYS A 421 7.13 44.95 -25.89
C LYS A 421 7.90 46.25 -25.64
N GLU A 422 8.22 47.00 -26.70
CA GLU A 422 8.99 48.24 -26.64
C GLU A 422 8.39 49.29 -25.69
N ASP A 423 7.05 49.31 -25.61
CA ASP A 423 6.29 50.23 -24.74
C ASP A 423 6.00 49.66 -23.37
N SER A 424 6.32 48.39 -23.08
CA SER A 424 5.90 47.69 -21.84
C SER A 424 6.44 48.38 -20.59
N ALA A 425 7.71 48.82 -20.61
CA ALA A 425 8.32 49.54 -19.47
C ALA A 425 7.55 50.82 -19.13
N LYS A 426 7.17 51.60 -20.15
CA LYS A 426 6.35 52.82 -19.97
C LYS A 426 4.98 52.48 -19.43
N CYS A 427 4.28 51.51 -20.05
CA CYS A 427 2.95 51.12 -19.65
C CYS A 427 2.92 50.58 -18.20
N MET A 428 3.92 49.79 -17.79
CA MET A 428 4.02 49.30 -16.43
C MET A 428 4.33 50.38 -15.39
N THR A 429 5.08 51.41 -15.76
CA THR A 429 5.29 52.56 -14.90
C THR A 429 4.01 53.35 -14.70
N GLU A 430 3.27 53.65 -15.76
CA GLU A 430 1.97 54.30 -15.68
C GLU A 430 0.94 53.46 -14.89
N LEU A 431 0.87 52.14 -15.14
CA LEU A 431 -0.02 51.22 -14.41
C LEU A 431 0.30 51.20 -12.91
N ALA A 432 1.59 51.22 -12.51
CA ALA A 432 1.96 51.28 -11.10
C ALA A 432 1.44 52.56 -10.40
N GLU A 433 1.39 53.69 -11.10
CA GLU A 433 0.79 54.93 -10.58
C GLU A 433 -0.73 54.82 -10.45
N VAL A 434 -1.39 54.20 -11.43
CA VAL A 434 -2.82 53.90 -11.39
C VAL A 434 -3.16 53.02 -10.20
N ILE A 435 -2.43 51.91 -10.02
CA ILE A 435 -2.58 50.95 -8.91
C ILE A 435 -2.37 51.66 -7.55
N ALA A 436 -1.41 52.57 -7.45
CA ALA A 436 -1.19 53.32 -6.22
C ALA A 436 -2.40 54.19 -5.82
N GLY A 437 -3.18 54.68 -6.78
CA GLY A 437 -4.39 55.48 -6.57
C GLY A 437 -5.65 54.68 -6.29
N ILE A 438 -5.64 53.35 -6.36
CA ILE A 438 -6.85 52.52 -6.13
C ILE A 438 -7.19 52.56 -4.62
N GLU A 439 -8.37 53.03 -4.25
CA GLU A 439 -8.85 53.00 -2.86
C GLU A 439 -9.37 51.61 -2.49
N ASP A 440 -10.28 51.06 -3.31
CA ASP A 440 -10.81 49.70 -3.15
C ASP A 440 -9.88 48.68 -3.84
N PHE A 441 -9.00 48.07 -3.07
CA PHE A 441 -8.05 47.09 -3.57
C PHE A 441 -8.61 45.65 -3.61
N SER A 442 -9.95 45.48 -3.60
CA SER A 442 -10.62 44.23 -3.92
C SER A 442 -10.30 43.79 -5.36
N ILE A 443 -10.52 42.53 -5.69
CA ILE A 443 -10.30 41.99 -7.04
C ILE A 443 -11.12 42.79 -8.05
N GLU A 444 -12.41 43.00 -7.78
CA GLU A 444 -13.34 43.74 -8.62
C GLU A 444 -12.98 45.23 -8.72
N GLY A 445 -12.54 45.84 -7.61
CA GLY A 445 -12.11 47.24 -7.58
C GLY A 445 -10.89 47.49 -8.44
N GLN A 446 -9.88 46.62 -8.33
CA GLN A 446 -8.66 46.66 -9.17
C GLN A 446 -9.02 46.46 -10.65
N GLU A 447 -9.78 45.39 -10.97
CA GLU A 447 -10.12 45.05 -12.35
C GLU A 447 -10.84 46.22 -13.05
N LYS A 448 -11.82 46.81 -12.38
CA LYS A 448 -12.55 47.94 -12.92
C LYS A 448 -11.62 49.11 -13.26
N VAL A 449 -10.82 49.57 -12.29
CA VAL A 449 -9.95 50.73 -12.47
C VAL A 449 -8.90 50.50 -13.56
N VAL A 450 -8.29 49.30 -13.57
CA VAL A 450 -7.26 48.98 -14.56
C VAL A 450 -7.86 48.84 -15.96
N MET A 451 -9.03 48.21 -16.09
CA MET A 451 -9.67 48.05 -17.39
C MET A 451 -10.18 49.39 -17.96
N ASP A 452 -10.73 50.27 -17.12
CA ASP A 452 -11.14 51.64 -17.49
C ASP A 452 -9.92 52.44 -17.98
N TRP A 453 -8.76 52.37 -17.25
CA TRP A 453 -7.53 53.04 -17.66
C TRP A 453 -6.98 52.49 -19.00
N ILE A 454 -7.01 51.17 -19.24
CA ILE A 454 -6.58 50.54 -20.50
C ILE A 454 -7.41 51.09 -21.66
N ALA A 455 -8.76 51.17 -21.44
CA ALA A 455 -9.69 51.68 -22.45
C ALA A 455 -9.48 53.17 -22.74
N GLU A 456 -9.30 54.00 -21.70
CA GLU A 456 -9.02 55.46 -21.84
C GLU A 456 -7.72 55.70 -22.63
N LYS A 457 -6.68 54.96 -22.35
CA LYS A 457 -5.37 55.09 -23.05
C LYS A 457 -5.36 54.44 -24.43
N GLY A 458 -6.33 53.64 -24.79
CA GLY A 458 -6.40 52.89 -26.04
C GLY A 458 -5.32 51.78 -26.14
N TYR A 459 -4.86 51.28 -25.00
CA TYR A 459 -3.87 50.23 -24.96
C TYR A 459 -4.48 48.85 -25.30
N HIS A 460 -3.66 47.95 -25.85
CA HIS A 460 -4.09 46.59 -26.11
C HIS A 460 -4.09 45.77 -24.81
N THR A 461 -5.31 45.40 -24.33
CA THR A 461 -5.50 44.70 -23.05
C THR A 461 -4.57 43.54 -22.85
N GLY A 462 -4.46 42.63 -23.84
CA GLY A 462 -3.61 41.45 -23.74
C GLY A 462 -2.11 41.76 -23.55
N ASN A 463 -1.62 42.87 -24.13
CA ASN A 463 -0.22 43.29 -23.96
C ASN A 463 0.01 43.80 -22.52
N ILE A 464 -0.91 44.64 -22.01
CA ILE A 464 -0.83 45.16 -20.65
C ILE A 464 -0.90 44.03 -19.64
N MET A 465 -1.91 43.14 -19.73
CA MET A 465 -2.11 42.06 -18.77
C MET A 465 -0.96 41.04 -18.79
N ASN A 466 -0.37 40.75 -19.96
CA ASN A 466 0.78 39.86 -20.05
C ASN A 466 2.07 40.49 -19.44
N ALA A 467 2.30 41.78 -19.69
CA ALA A 467 3.43 42.51 -19.10
C ALA A 467 3.25 42.61 -17.57
N PHE A 468 2.03 42.94 -17.11
CA PHE A 468 1.70 42.98 -15.68
C PHE A 468 1.95 41.62 -15.00
N ARG A 469 1.49 40.51 -15.59
CA ARG A 469 1.80 39.17 -15.09
C ARG A 469 3.31 38.92 -14.99
N LEU A 470 4.02 39.23 -16.02
CA LEU A 470 5.48 39.04 -16.05
C LEU A 470 6.18 39.78 -14.90
N THR A 471 5.72 41.01 -14.57
CA THR A 471 6.29 41.77 -13.48
C THR A 471 6.05 41.16 -12.11
N LEU A 472 4.90 40.50 -11.89
CA LEU A 472 4.54 39.95 -10.59
C LEU A 472 5.06 38.52 -10.39
N VAL A 473 5.06 37.72 -11.46
CA VAL A 473 5.32 36.28 -11.40
C VAL A 473 6.72 35.91 -11.92
N GLY A 474 7.29 36.70 -12.82
CA GLY A 474 8.55 36.38 -13.53
C GLY A 474 8.33 35.52 -14.77
N GLU A 475 7.14 34.98 -14.99
CA GLU A 475 6.79 34.06 -16.08
C GLU A 475 5.34 34.23 -16.53
N GLY A 476 4.96 33.48 -17.59
CA GLY A 476 3.64 33.57 -18.21
C GLY A 476 2.56 32.68 -17.59
N LYS A 477 2.74 32.17 -16.37
CA LYS A 477 1.81 31.26 -15.68
C LYS A 477 1.17 31.91 -14.44
N GLY A 478 0.20 31.23 -13.87
CA GLY A 478 -0.46 31.67 -12.62
C GLY A 478 -1.99 31.77 -12.77
N PRO A 479 -2.71 32.08 -11.68
CA PRO A 479 -4.15 32.34 -11.69
C PRO A 479 -4.50 33.71 -12.33
N HIS A 480 -5.71 34.18 -12.13
CA HIS A 480 -6.12 35.49 -12.64
C HIS A 480 -5.25 36.63 -12.05
N MET A 481 -4.94 37.65 -12.84
CA MET A 481 -3.98 38.68 -12.47
C MET A 481 -4.36 39.46 -11.22
N PHE A 482 -5.64 39.78 -11.10
CA PHE A 482 -6.11 40.58 -9.97
C PHE A 482 -6.17 39.74 -8.68
N ASP A 483 -6.35 38.40 -8.79
CA ASP A 483 -6.16 37.50 -7.65
C ASP A 483 -4.71 37.54 -7.13
N ILE A 484 -3.74 37.50 -8.05
CA ILE A 484 -2.32 37.58 -7.68
C ILE A 484 -2.04 38.91 -6.97
N SER A 485 -2.42 40.00 -7.58
CA SER A 485 -2.20 41.36 -7.05
C SER A 485 -2.89 41.56 -5.69
N TRP A 486 -4.11 41.03 -5.54
CA TRP A 486 -4.84 41.10 -4.29
C TRP A 486 -4.12 40.35 -3.15
N VAL A 487 -3.64 39.15 -3.39
CA VAL A 487 -2.89 38.35 -2.38
C VAL A 487 -1.54 38.98 -2.03
N LEU A 488 -0.86 39.57 -3.01
CA LEU A 488 0.40 40.28 -2.78
C LEU A 488 0.19 41.57 -1.99
N GLY A 489 -0.94 42.22 -2.17
CA GLY A 489 -1.20 43.55 -1.64
C GLY A 489 -0.63 44.66 -2.52
N LYS A 490 -1.17 45.86 -2.34
CA LYS A 490 -0.86 47.05 -3.18
C LYS A 490 0.64 47.37 -3.20
N GLU A 491 1.25 47.43 -2.04
CA GLU A 491 2.66 47.86 -1.90
C GLU A 491 3.61 46.87 -2.59
N GLU A 492 3.46 45.59 -2.37
CA GLU A 492 4.29 44.54 -3.00
C GLU A 492 4.08 44.48 -4.50
N THR A 493 2.84 44.63 -4.95
CA THR A 493 2.48 44.69 -6.38
C THR A 493 3.26 45.82 -7.07
N ILE A 494 3.21 47.03 -6.51
CA ILE A 494 3.94 48.23 -7.05
C ILE A 494 5.45 48.02 -7.00
N ALA A 495 5.97 47.46 -5.90
CA ALA A 495 7.42 47.23 -5.75
C ALA A 495 7.95 46.25 -6.82
N ARG A 496 7.19 45.15 -7.11
CA ARG A 496 7.57 44.19 -8.16
C ARG A 496 7.52 44.81 -9.55
N MET A 497 6.50 45.60 -9.83
CA MET A 497 6.38 46.31 -11.11
C MET A 497 7.57 47.23 -11.35
N LYS A 498 7.94 48.05 -10.36
CA LYS A 498 9.09 48.94 -10.44
C LYS A 498 10.41 48.20 -10.68
N ARG A 499 10.64 47.11 -9.92
CA ARG A 499 11.83 46.25 -10.09
C ARG A 499 11.89 45.65 -11.49
N ALA A 500 10.78 45.11 -12.01
CA ALA A 500 10.75 44.54 -13.35
C ALA A 500 11.08 45.58 -14.44
N VAL A 501 10.54 46.78 -14.32
CA VAL A 501 10.85 47.88 -15.23
C VAL A 501 12.35 48.24 -15.20
N GLU A 502 13.00 48.18 -14.05
CA GLU A 502 14.46 48.44 -13.94
C GLU A 502 15.31 47.34 -14.61
N VAL A 503 14.88 46.07 -14.45
CA VAL A 503 15.64 44.89 -14.94
C VAL A 503 15.39 44.62 -16.43
N LEU A 504 14.16 44.83 -16.94
CA LEU A 504 13.73 44.49 -18.31
C LEU A 504 13.83 45.68 -19.28
N LYS A 505 14.64 46.67 -18.95
CA LYS A 505 14.87 47.85 -19.83
C LYS A 505 15.39 47.46 -21.20
#